data_816fea8741b2e85f13133753c99322bd
#
_entry.id   816fea8741b2e85f13133753c99322bd
#
_cell.length_a   1.000
_cell.length_b   1.000
_cell.length_c   1.000
_cell.angle_alpha   90.00
_cell.angle_beta   90.00
_cell.angle_gamma   90.00
#
_symmetry.space_group_name_H-M   'P 1'
#
loop_
_entity.id
_entity.type
_entity.pdbx_description
1 polymer ?
#
loop_
_entity_poly.entity_id
_entity_poly.type
_entity_poly.pdbx_seq_one_letter_code
_entity_poly.pdbx_strand_id
1 'polypeptide(L)'
;MDTQQGSSGADGYFGSAAVSPSPLDPNWTPAPQLHAADALDLAQPTLAFSPPAAPIVAPPVPVYAEPVAAMAPSATPTALAAPLAPPAPAPRVVAHVSPAPLAAPTPLAAPAPGLAAPVVSAIPTQPLPSPDLVKAQASAQAAESPAVRVGAEDTSDDSNFLTELLIEVLDRKCSDLHLTVGAPPTVRENGHLVPVEGRAVLTPQVMTKLVYAVLSQKQREKFEENLELDFAYSVPGRARFRVNIYKQRDALGAAFRLIPFEIRALEDLGVPPAVANFAMLPRGFVLVTGPTGSGKSTTLAAVVDLANRQRQDHIMTVEDPIEFLHRHKKCLVNQREVGEDTWSFKAALKHVLRQDPDIILVGEMRDLETIEVALTAAETGHLVMATLHTQDAAQTIDRVIDVFPPHQQQQVRVQLAGALQGVVCQQLVRTVDGKGRVVATEILVATPAIRNLIREGKTHQIYSAMQAGAKHGMATMDQHLAELVKKGKITYDAALEKCHHVEDFQRLSGRA
;
A
#
# COMPACT_ATOMS: atom_id res chain seq x y z
N MET A 1 -73.87 -19.81 -11.27
CA MET A 1 -73.48 -20.54 -12.47
C MET A 1 -72.05 -20.86 -12.28
N ASP A 2 -71.77 -21.95 -11.64
CA ASP A 2 -71.34 -23.22 -12.26
C ASP A 2 -69.88 -23.12 -12.74
N THR A 3 -68.95 -23.89 -12.39
CA THR A 3 -68.81 -25.20 -11.73
C THR A 3 -67.32 -25.52 -11.67
N GLN A 4 -66.88 -26.00 -10.56
CA GLN A 4 -66.29 -27.32 -10.28
C GLN A 4 -64.85 -27.54 -10.72
N GLN A 5 -64.01 -27.79 -9.78
CA GLN A 5 -63.52 -29.12 -9.25
C GLN A 5 -62.26 -29.58 -10.03
N GLY A 6 -61.28 -30.12 -9.47
CA GLY A 6 -61.04 -30.91 -8.26
C GLY A 6 -59.53 -31.08 -8.10
N SER A 7 -59.08 -31.19 -6.92
CA SER A 7 -58.69 -32.37 -6.10
C SER A 7 -57.47 -33.10 -6.63
N SER A 8 -56.50 -33.32 -5.90
CA SER A 8 -56.07 -34.08 -4.72
C SER A 8 -54.60 -34.40 -4.95
N GLY A 9 -53.73 -34.57 -4.08
CA GLY A 9 -53.67 -35.06 -2.73
C GLY A 9 -52.26 -35.51 -2.44
N ALA A 10 -51.95 -35.37 -1.19
CA ALA A 10 -51.22 -36.30 -0.33
C ALA A 10 -49.72 -36.53 -0.46
N ASP A 11 -49.08 -36.13 0.58
CA ASP A 11 -48.24 -36.89 1.50
C ASP A 11 -46.98 -37.62 1.04
N GLY A 12 -45.89 -37.26 1.71
CA GLY A 12 -45.19 -38.39 2.28
C GLY A 12 -43.66 -38.36 2.23
N TYR A 13 -43.11 -38.27 3.39
CA TYR A 13 -41.92 -38.97 3.89
C TYR A 13 -40.52 -38.36 3.77
N PHE A 14 -40.05 -38.04 4.94
CA PHE A 14 -38.65 -38.02 5.37
C PHE A 14 -37.89 -39.27 4.95
N GLY A 15 -36.67 -39.11 4.43
CA GLY A 15 -35.70 -40.17 4.18
C GLY A 15 -34.30 -39.67 4.28
N SER A 16 -33.71 -39.74 5.50
CA SER A 16 -32.28 -39.66 5.74
C SER A 16 -31.58 -40.81 4.99
N ALA A 17 -30.72 -40.53 4.04
CA ALA A 17 -29.84 -41.53 3.44
C ALA A 17 -28.39 -41.07 3.63
N ALA A 18 -27.68 -41.74 4.55
CA ALA A 18 -26.25 -41.75 4.67
C ALA A 18 -25.65 -42.33 3.39
N VAL A 19 -24.79 -41.56 2.74
CA VAL A 19 -24.00 -42.03 1.58
C VAL A 19 -22.73 -42.68 2.13
N SER A 20 -22.66 -44.01 2.00
CA SER A 20 -21.43 -44.80 2.18
C SER A 20 -20.46 -44.56 1.04
N PRO A 21 -19.13 -44.62 1.28
CA PRO A 21 -18.15 -44.45 0.19
C PRO A 21 -18.13 -45.67 -0.73
N SER A 22 -18.13 -45.43 -2.03
CA SER A 22 -17.95 -46.44 -3.06
C SER A 22 -16.59 -47.12 -3.02
N PRO A 23 -16.49 -48.39 -3.40
CA PRO A 23 -15.22 -49.13 -3.38
C PRO A 23 -14.33 -48.71 -4.56
N LEU A 24 -13.01 -48.78 -4.33
CA LEU A 24 -11.93 -48.53 -5.28
C LEU A 24 -12.06 -49.40 -6.53
N ASP A 25 -11.77 -48.79 -7.69
CA ASP A 25 -11.70 -49.42 -9.00
C ASP A 25 -10.59 -50.51 -9.02
N PRO A 26 -10.89 -51.76 -9.36
CA PRO A 26 -9.92 -52.87 -9.32
C PRO A 26 -8.90 -52.84 -10.49
N ASN A 27 -8.91 -51.84 -11.38
CA ASN A 27 -8.03 -51.76 -12.54
C ASN A 27 -6.93 -50.69 -12.46
N TRP A 28 -6.63 -50.19 -11.27
CA TRP A 28 -5.50 -49.24 -11.12
C TRP A 28 -4.17 -50.02 -11.12
N THR A 29 -3.37 -49.90 -12.19
CA THR A 29 -2.01 -50.37 -12.28
C THR A 29 -1.01 -49.22 -12.03
N PRO A 30 -0.10 -49.32 -11.07
CA PRO A 30 0.95 -48.30 -10.87
C PRO A 30 1.95 -48.29 -12.01
N ALA A 31 2.39 -47.08 -12.41
CA ALA A 31 3.43 -46.87 -13.41
C ALA A 31 4.77 -47.50 -12.94
N PRO A 32 5.59 -48.04 -13.84
CA PRO A 32 6.83 -48.71 -13.50
C PRO A 32 7.88 -47.75 -12.93
N GLN A 33 8.47 -48.12 -11.81
CA GLN A 33 9.64 -47.46 -11.24
C GLN A 33 10.84 -47.72 -12.17
N LEU A 34 11.45 -46.67 -12.69
CA LEU A 34 12.73 -46.73 -13.39
C LEU A 34 13.85 -46.94 -12.36
N HIS A 35 14.53 -48.09 -12.41
CA HIS A 35 15.75 -48.39 -11.68
C HIS A 35 16.90 -47.55 -12.26
N ALA A 36 17.68 -46.96 -11.36
CA ALA A 36 18.95 -46.33 -11.66
C ALA A 36 20.00 -47.39 -12.02
N ALA A 37 20.18 -47.68 -13.29
CA ALA A 37 21.37 -48.32 -13.86
C ALA A 37 21.21 -48.34 -15.38
N ASP A 38 21.63 -47.27 -16.06
CA ASP A 38 22.17 -47.31 -17.43
C ASP A 38 22.77 -45.92 -17.73
N ALA A 39 24.06 -45.80 -17.34
CA ALA A 39 24.93 -44.75 -17.80
C ALA A 39 25.52 -45.21 -19.15
N LEU A 40 25.06 -44.62 -20.23
CA LEU A 40 25.70 -44.70 -21.55
C LEU A 40 25.76 -43.33 -22.19
N ASP A 41 26.98 -42.81 -22.15
CA ASP A 41 27.73 -42.15 -23.22
C ASP A 41 26.88 -41.36 -24.25
N LEU A 42 26.75 -40.06 -24.06
CA LEU A 42 26.42 -39.12 -25.13
C LEU A 42 27.45 -37.99 -25.15
N ALA A 43 28.31 -38.08 -26.18
CA ALA A 43 29.30 -37.07 -26.55
C ALA A 43 28.76 -35.65 -26.54
N GLN A 44 29.47 -34.76 -25.88
CA GLN A 44 29.23 -33.32 -25.94
C GLN A 44 29.63 -32.77 -27.32
N PRO A 45 28.82 -31.91 -27.99
CA PRO A 45 29.29 -31.14 -29.12
C PRO A 45 30.17 -30.00 -28.60
N THR A 46 31.41 -29.99 -28.97
CA THR A 46 32.34 -28.86 -28.79
C THR A 46 31.87 -27.67 -29.59
N LEU A 47 31.40 -26.61 -28.90
CA LEU A 47 31.18 -25.30 -29.48
C LEU A 47 32.53 -24.63 -29.75
N ALA A 48 32.87 -24.49 -31.03
CA ALA A 48 34.01 -23.71 -31.49
C ALA A 48 33.77 -22.22 -31.19
N PHE A 49 34.66 -21.62 -30.42
CA PHE A 49 34.76 -20.19 -30.22
C PHE A 49 35.23 -19.52 -31.52
N SER A 50 34.42 -18.70 -32.14
CA SER A 50 34.80 -17.74 -33.18
C SER A 50 35.46 -16.53 -32.50
N PRO A 51 36.55 -15.98 -33.05
CA PRO A 51 37.17 -14.77 -32.48
C PRO A 51 36.28 -13.51 -32.71
N PRO A 52 36.40 -12.48 -31.84
CA PRO A 52 35.60 -11.27 -31.96
C PRO A 52 35.90 -10.50 -33.25
N ALA A 53 34.86 -10.03 -33.91
CA ALA A 53 34.93 -9.18 -35.10
C ALA A 53 35.60 -7.84 -34.77
N ALA A 54 36.45 -7.36 -35.67
CA ALA A 54 37.12 -6.05 -35.60
C ALA A 54 36.11 -4.89 -35.59
N PRO A 55 36.45 -3.76 -34.94
CA PRO A 55 35.54 -2.60 -34.84
C PRO A 55 35.28 -2.00 -36.22
N ILE A 56 34.02 -1.80 -36.55
CA ILE A 56 33.58 -1.09 -37.75
C ILE A 56 33.83 0.40 -37.53
N VAL A 57 34.70 0.96 -38.33
CA VAL A 57 34.97 2.42 -38.41
C VAL A 57 33.78 3.08 -39.12
N ALA A 58 33.08 3.95 -38.43
CA ALA A 58 31.99 4.74 -39.00
C ALA A 58 32.52 5.76 -40.03
N PRO A 59 31.81 6.02 -41.17
CA PRO A 59 32.21 7.04 -42.12
C PRO A 59 31.99 8.45 -41.55
N PRO A 60 32.78 9.46 -42.01
CA PRO A 60 32.70 10.82 -41.51
C PRO A 60 31.37 11.49 -41.92
N VAL A 61 30.80 12.24 -40.95
CA VAL A 61 29.60 13.05 -41.13
C VAL A 61 29.90 14.25 -42.01
N PRO A 62 29.07 14.59 -43.04
CA PRO A 62 29.29 15.79 -43.84
C PRO A 62 28.98 17.07 -43.02
N VAL A 63 29.92 18.00 -43.02
CA VAL A 63 29.77 19.33 -42.46
C VAL A 63 28.94 20.17 -43.42
N TYR A 64 27.73 20.55 -43.02
CA TYR A 64 26.95 21.57 -43.73
C TYR A 64 27.39 22.96 -43.28
N ALA A 65 27.85 23.78 -44.28
CA ALA A 65 28.14 25.17 -44.09
C ALA A 65 26.87 26.01 -43.93
N GLU A 66 26.90 26.93 -42.96
CA GLU A 66 25.83 27.92 -42.78
C GLU A 66 25.78 28.92 -43.94
N PRO A 67 24.61 29.38 -44.42
CA PRO A 67 24.51 30.48 -45.35
C PRO A 67 24.54 31.83 -44.62
N VAL A 68 25.40 32.69 -45.13
CA VAL A 68 25.62 34.08 -44.73
C VAL A 68 24.38 34.93 -44.98
N ALA A 69 23.96 35.70 -43.98
CA ALA A 69 22.85 36.64 -44.02
C ALA A 69 23.20 37.86 -44.87
N ALA A 70 22.32 38.22 -45.79
CA ALA A 70 22.36 39.51 -46.53
C ALA A 70 21.55 40.60 -45.82
N MET A 71 22.09 41.83 -45.87
CA MET A 71 21.69 43.06 -45.19
C MET A 71 20.35 43.65 -45.66
N ALA A 72 19.78 44.44 -44.76
CA ALA A 72 18.59 45.25 -44.76
C ALA A 72 18.39 46.29 -45.91
N PRO A 73 17.23 46.96 -45.98
CA PRO A 73 17.24 48.32 -45.44
C PRO A 73 15.96 48.76 -44.66
N SER A 74 16.23 49.82 -43.93
CA SER A 74 15.42 50.62 -43.03
C SER A 74 14.09 51.14 -43.53
N ALA A 75 13.10 51.23 -42.65
CA ALA A 75 12.07 52.29 -42.63
C ALA A 75 11.54 52.48 -41.22
N THR A 76 11.73 53.61 -40.63
CA THR A 76 11.03 54.17 -39.48
C THR A 76 9.63 54.63 -39.92
N PRO A 77 8.61 54.52 -39.04
CA PRO A 77 8.06 55.75 -38.50
C PRO A 77 7.56 55.69 -37.01
N THR A 78 7.82 56.80 -36.35
CA THR A 78 6.92 57.59 -35.48
C THR A 78 6.36 57.00 -34.21
N ALA A 79 6.78 57.61 -33.11
CA ALA A 79 6.44 57.44 -31.73
C ALA A 79 4.96 57.72 -31.41
N LEU A 80 4.38 56.90 -30.53
CA LEU A 80 3.32 57.29 -29.62
C LEU A 80 3.71 56.87 -28.20
N ALA A 81 3.65 57.84 -27.28
CA ALA A 81 4.10 57.75 -25.91
C ALA A 81 3.23 56.76 -25.08
N ALA A 82 3.85 55.91 -24.29
CA ALA A 82 3.25 55.13 -23.21
C ALA A 82 3.78 55.65 -21.86
N PRO A 83 3.01 55.55 -20.77
CA PRO A 83 3.34 56.18 -19.49
C PRO A 83 4.42 55.47 -18.71
N LEU A 84 5.19 56.25 -17.96
CA LEU A 84 6.30 55.90 -17.10
C LEU A 84 5.94 54.84 -16.02
N ALA A 85 6.69 53.78 -15.97
CA ALA A 85 6.70 52.83 -14.86
C ALA A 85 7.55 53.39 -13.69
N PRO A 86 7.22 53.03 -12.43
CA PRO A 86 7.97 53.49 -11.25
C PRO A 86 9.36 52.83 -11.16
N PRO A 87 10.33 53.48 -10.50
CA PRO A 87 11.71 53.01 -10.43
C PRO A 87 11.87 51.76 -9.55
N ALA A 88 12.73 50.85 -10.02
CA ALA A 88 13.12 49.67 -9.29
C ALA A 88 13.95 50.00 -8.04
N PRO A 89 13.84 49.27 -6.94
CA PRO A 89 14.66 49.47 -5.75
C PRO A 89 16.12 49.07 -6.00
N ALA A 90 17.06 49.88 -5.45
CA ALA A 90 18.50 49.70 -5.55
C ALA A 90 18.99 48.35 -4.99
N PRO A 91 20.06 47.75 -5.56
CA PRO A 91 20.58 46.49 -5.06
C PRO A 91 21.25 46.67 -3.68
N ARG A 92 20.81 45.84 -2.72
CA ARG A 92 21.50 45.71 -1.43
C ARG A 92 22.86 45.07 -1.67
N VAL A 93 23.90 45.76 -1.26
CA VAL A 93 25.28 45.25 -1.17
C VAL A 93 25.29 44.18 -0.05
N VAL A 94 25.42 42.93 -0.44
CA VAL A 94 25.70 41.83 0.50
C VAL A 94 27.22 41.75 0.59
N ALA A 95 27.76 42.06 1.77
CA ALA A 95 29.18 41.92 2.04
C ALA A 95 29.56 40.42 1.94
N HIS A 96 30.48 40.12 1.03
CA HIS A 96 31.14 38.83 0.94
C HIS A 96 32.04 38.65 2.17
N VAL A 97 31.65 37.74 3.08
CA VAL A 97 32.55 37.21 4.08
C VAL A 97 33.33 36.07 3.41
N SER A 98 34.61 36.28 3.20
CA SER A 98 35.54 35.25 2.71
C SER A 98 35.65 34.14 3.76
N PRO A 99 35.54 32.85 3.39
CA PRO A 99 35.84 31.77 4.31
C PRO A 99 37.34 31.70 4.60
N ALA A 100 37.68 31.54 5.89
CA ALA A 100 39.05 31.31 6.33
C ALA A 100 39.60 29.99 5.76
N PRO A 101 40.91 29.86 5.49
CA PRO A 101 41.50 28.66 4.94
C PRO A 101 41.43 27.50 5.97
N LEU A 102 40.93 26.37 5.53
CA LEU A 102 40.97 25.10 6.27
C LEU A 102 42.43 24.70 6.49
N ALA A 103 42.79 24.50 7.77
CA ALA A 103 44.09 23.97 8.16
C ALA A 103 44.28 22.53 7.59
N ALA A 104 45.45 22.26 7.06
CA ALA A 104 45.84 20.97 6.53
C ALA A 104 45.87 19.90 7.63
N PRO A 105 45.52 18.66 7.33
CA PRO A 105 45.57 17.57 8.30
C PRO A 105 47.00 17.23 8.69
N THR A 106 47.28 17.18 9.97
CA THR A 106 48.53 16.72 10.57
C THR A 106 48.77 15.24 10.23
N PRO A 107 49.97 14.79 9.89
CA PRO A 107 50.28 13.39 9.64
C PRO A 107 50.20 12.60 10.95
N LEU A 108 49.53 11.44 10.89
CA LEU A 108 49.53 10.43 11.96
C LEU A 108 50.96 9.97 12.23
N ALA A 109 51.35 10.04 13.50
CA ALA A 109 52.59 9.50 14.02
C ALA A 109 52.59 7.96 13.92
N ALA A 110 53.73 7.41 13.54
CA ALA A 110 53.97 5.96 13.49
C ALA A 110 53.85 5.30 14.87
N PRO A 111 53.36 4.06 14.99
CA PRO A 111 53.25 3.36 16.27
C PRO A 111 54.62 2.91 16.77
N ALA A 112 54.86 3.14 18.10
CA ALA A 112 56.00 2.65 18.82
C ALA A 112 55.96 1.12 18.95
N PRO A 113 57.12 0.43 18.97
CA PRO A 113 57.17 -1.02 19.11
C PRO A 113 57.10 -1.45 20.60
N GLY A 114 56.27 -2.47 20.86
CA GLY A 114 56.40 -3.29 22.03
C GLY A 114 55.39 -3.15 23.15
N LEU A 115 54.28 -3.91 23.01
CA LEU A 115 53.63 -4.55 24.18
C LEU A 115 53.11 -5.92 23.70
N ALA A 116 53.52 -6.94 24.42
CA ALA A 116 53.24 -8.36 24.17
C ALA A 116 51.75 -8.66 24.20
N ALA A 117 51.28 -9.49 23.25
CA ALA A 117 49.92 -10.00 23.23
C ALA A 117 49.59 -10.80 24.51
N PRO A 118 48.38 -10.66 25.08
CA PRO A 118 47.96 -11.57 26.14
C PRO A 118 47.69 -12.96 25.56
N VAL A 119 48.28 -13.94 26.23
CA VAL A 119 48.07 -15.38 26.00
C VAL A 119 46.61 -15.71 26.27
N VAL A 120 45.86 -16.09 25.26
CA VAL A 120 44.49 -16.62 25.41
C VAL A 120 44.61 -17.99 26.04
N SER A 121 44.30 -18.10 27.32
CA SER A 121 44.14 -19.39 28.01
C SER A 121 42.98 -20.17 27.40
N ALA A 122 43.24 -21.37 26.96
CA ALA A 122 42.24 -22.29 26.44
C ALA A 122 41.14 -22.54 27.50
N ILE A 123 39.91 -22.29 27.15
CA ILE A 123 38.71 -22.62 27.93
C ILE A 123 38.58 -24.18 27.82
N PRO A 124 38.49 -24.93 28.91
CA PRO A 124 38.27 -26.36 28.86
C PRO A 124 36.86 -26.62 28.30
N THR A 125 36.79 -27.37 27.19
CA THR A 125 35.57 -27.93 26.63
C THR A 125 34.97 -28.93 27.59
N GLN A 126 33.87 -28.56 28.25
CA GLN A 126 33.02 -29.53 28.96
C GLN A 126 32.20 -30.32 27.95
N PRO A 127 32.05 -31.65 28.11
CA PRO A 127 31.16 -32.43 27.24
C PRO A 127 29.72 -32.04 27.42
N LEU A 128 28.98 -31.96 26.29
CA LEU A 128 27.54 -31.68 26.25
C LEU A 128 26.78 -32.71 27.10
N PRO A 129 25.82 -32.31 27.94
CA PRO A 129 25.00 -33.24 28.71
C PRO A 129 24.09 -34.06 27.79
N SER A 130 23.90 -35.32 28.16
CA SER A 130 23.04 -36.26 27.41
C SER A 130 21.59 -35.81 27.37
N PRO A 131 20.81 -36.20 26.32
CA PRO A 131 19.41 -35.75 26.13
C PRO A 131 18.47 -36.02 27.32
N ASP A 132 18.77 -37.00 28.14
CA ASP A 132 17.96 -37.37 29.31
C ASP A 132 18.14 -36.42 30.50
N LEU A 133 19.30 -35.77 30.63
CA LEU A 133 19.54 -34.77 31.67
C LEU A 133 18.85 -33.46 31.35
N VAL A 134 18.71 -33.10 30.07
CA VAL A 134 17.97 -31.87 29.64
C VAL A 134 16.45 -32.00 29.91
N LYS A 135 15.89 -33.20 29.76
CA LYS A 135 14.49 -33.45 30.12
C LYS A 135 14.22 -33.41 31.62
N ALA A 136 15.19 -33.93 32.43
CA ALA A 136 15.03 -33.86 33.87
C ALA A 136 15.16 -32.44 34.46
N GLN A 137 16.02 -31.59 33.86
CA GLN A 137 16.14 -30.18 34.28
C GLN A 137 14.96 -29.33 33.84
N ALA A 138 14.36 -29.59 32.68
CA ALA A 138 13.12 -28.89 32.25
C ALA A 138 11.91 -29.23 33.13
N SER A 139 11.86 -30.45 33.68
CA SER A 139 10.79 -30.86 34.60
C SER A 139 10.97 -30.31 36.03
N ALA A 140 12.20 -30.07 36.46
CA ALA A 140 12.50 -29.53 37.79
C ALA A 140 12.35 -27.99 37.84
N GLN A 141 12.61 -27.28 36.73
CA GLN A 141 12.39 -25.82 36.66
C GLN A 141 10.92 -25.39 36.51
N ALA A 142 10.03 -26.32 36.17
CA ALA A 142 8.59 -26.07 36.15
C ALA A 142 7.94 -26.12 37.55
N ALA A 143 8.68 -26.54 38.59
CA ALA A 143 8.12 -26.77 39.93
C ALA A 143 8.49 -25.74 41.02
N GLU A 144 9.44 -24.80 40.76
CA GLU A 144 9.84 -23.84 41.75
C GLU A 144 10.10 -22.46 41.18
N SER A 145 9.02 -21.74 40.90
CA SER A 145 8.99 -20.28 40.95
C SER A 145 7.82 -19.88 41.82
N PRO A 146 8.03 -19.21 42.97
CA PRO A 146 6.91 -18.63 43.71
C PRO A 146 6.34 -17.52 42.84
N ALA A 147 5.24 -17.78 42.16
CA ALA A 147 4.39 -16.75 41.62
C ALA A 147 3.97 -15.87 42.78
N VAL A 148 4.53 -14.65 42.83
CA VAL A 148 3.91 -13.55 43.52
C VAL A 148 2.54 -13.38 42.90
N ARG A 149 1.52 -13.96 43.50
CA ARG A 149 0.12 -13.67 43.24
C ARG A 149 -0.12 -12.24 43.73
N VAL A 150 0.25 -11.25 42.92
CA VAL A 150 -0.41 -9.97 42.92
C VAL A 150 -1.79 -10.22 42.34
N GLY A 151 -2.82 -9.95 43.15
CA GLY A 151 -4.20 -10.36 42.96
C GLY A 151 -4.67 -10.31 41.50
N ALA A 152 -5.00 -11.48 40.96
CA ALA A 152 -5.80 -11.63 39.79
C ALA A 152 -7.27 -11.37 40.18
N GLU A 153 -7.55 -10.11 40.50
CA GLU A 153 -8.91 -9.61 40.64
C GLU A 153 -9.30 -8.92 39.31
N ASP A 154 -10.28 -9.54 38.65
CA ASP A 154 -11.19 -8.97 37.63
C ASP A 154 -10.65 -8.40 36.31
N THR A 155 -9.57 -8.86 35.72
CA THR A 155 -9.25 -8.48 34.32
C THR A 155 -10.14 -9.20 33.30
N SER A 156 -10.82 -10.29 33.66
CA SER A 156 -11.72 -11.02 32.77
C SER A 156 -13.03 -10.25 32.51
N ASP A 157 -13.54 -9.54 33.49
CA ASP A 157 -14.83 -8.84 33.41
C ASP A 157 -14.68 -7.53 32.60
N ASP A 158 -13.60 -6.78 32.80
CA ASP A 158 -13.31 -5.55 32.06
C ASP A 158 -12.98 -5.82 30.58
N SER A 159 -12.27 -6.89 30.28
CA SER A 159 -12.01 -7.32 28.89
C SER A 159 -13.28 -7.84 28.21
N ASN A 160 -14.18 -8.50 28.92
CA ASN A 160 -15.48 -8.92 28.42
C ASN A 160 -16.37 -7.70 28.13
N PHE A 161 -16.41 -6.71 29.02
CA PHE A 161 -17.17 -5.48 28.82
C PHE A 161 -16.74 -4.71 27.57
N LEU A 162 -15.44 -4.54 27.35
CA LEU A 162 -14.95 -3.90 26.13
C LEU A 162 -15.27 -4.72 24.89
N THR A 163 -15.13 -6.05 24.95
CA THR A 163 -15.47 -6.96 23.85
C THR A 163 -16.95 -6.86 23.49
N GLU A 164 -17.86 -6.76 24.47
CA GLU A 164 -19.29 -6.52 24.25
C GLU A 164 -19.54 -5.21 23.51
N LEU A 165 -18.90 -4.11 23.91
CA LEU A 165 -19.01 -2.82 23.25
C LEU A 165 -18.52 -2.91 21.79
N LEU A 166 -17.41 -3.60 21.54
CA LEU A 166 -16.86 -3.77 20.19
C LEU A 166 -17.78 -4.65 19.31
N ILE A 167 -18.45 -5.66 19.89
CA ILE A 167 -19.48 -6.47 19.20
C ILE A 167 -20.69 -5.60 18.88
N GLU A 168 -21.12 -4.73 19.80
CA GLU A 168 -22.24 -3.82 19.57
C GLU A 168 -21.95 -2.83 18.41
N VAL A 169 -20.72 -2.35 18.28
CA VAL A 169 -20.29 -1.55 17.11
C VAL A 169 -20.50 -2.31 15.80
N LEU A 170 -20.19 -3.62 15.78
CA LEU A 170 -20.40 -4.47 14.61
C LEU A 170 -21.88 -4.67 14.29
N ASP A 171 -22.65 -5.06 15.29
CA ASP A 171 -24.06 -5.43 15.11
C ASP A 171 -24.90 -4.21 14.67
N ARG A 172 -24.56 -3.02 15.18
CA ARG A 172 -25.17 -1.74 14.78
C ARG A 172 -24.55 -1.13 13.50
N LYS A 173 -23.53 -1.76 12.92
CA LYS A 173 -22.79 -1.25 11.75
C LYS A 173 -22.21 0.16 11.95
N CYS A 174 -21.79 0.44 13.17
CA CYS A 174 -21.10 1.68 13.51
C CYS A 174 -19.66 1.67 12.96
N SER A 175 -19.10 2.84 12.71
CA SER A 175 -17.73 2.97 12.20
C SER A 175 -16.69 3.07 13.30
N ASP A 176 -17.03 3.70 14.42
CA ASP A 176 -16.10 3.98 15.51
C ASP A 176 -16.76 3.82 16.88
N LEU A 177 -15.97 3.43 17.89
CA LEU A 177 -16.29 3.53 19.31
C LEU A 177 -15.35 4.53 19.97
N HIS A 178 -15.90 5.45 20.73
CA HIS A 178 -15.16 6.43 21.49
C HIS A 178 -15.39 6.20 22.98
N LEU A 179 -14.30 6.05 23.72
CA LEU A 179 -14.28 5.94 25.18
C LEU A 179 -13.56 7.15 25.75
N THR A 180 -14.23 7.92 26.59
CA THR A 180 -13.66 9.09 27.25
C THR A 180 -14.27 9.26 28.65
N VAL A 181 -13.43 9.71 29.59
CA VAL A 181 -13.88 9.95 30.97
C VAL A 181 -14.91 11.08 31.00
N GLY A 182 -15.97 10.88 31.79
CA GLY A 182 -17.06 11.85 31.95
C GLY A 182 -18.18 11.72 30.93
N ALA A 183 -18.11 10.74 30.02
CA ALA A 183 -19.18 10.40 29.08
C ALA A 183 -19.46 8.87 29.08
N PRO A 184 -20.65 8.42 28.71
CA PRO A 184 -20.89 7.01 28.42
C PRO A 184 -20.11 6.59 27.15
N PRO A 185 -19.83 5.28 26.95
CA PRO A 185 -19.34 4.77 25.68
C PRO A 185 -20.19 5.33 24.53
N THR A 186 -19.54 5.85 23.49
CA THR A 186 -20.22 6.57 22.41
C THR A 186 -19.79 5.99 21.07
N VAL A 187 -20.73 5.62 20.21
CA VAL A 187 -20.46 5.07 18.89
C VAL A 187 -20.72 6.09 17.79
N ARG A 188 -20.04 5.94 16.64
CA ARG A 188 -20.33 6.71 15.44
C ARG A 188 -21.23 5.91 14.51
N GLU A 189 -22.51 6.25 14.52
CA GLU A 189 -23.54 5.62 13.69
C GLU A 189 -23.98 6.60 12.59
N ASN A 190 -23.90 6.18 11.33
CA ASN A 190 -24.25 7.02 10.16
C ASN A 190 -23.58 8.41 10.16
N GLY A 191 -22.38 8.51 10.72
CA GLY A 191 -21.59 9.75 10.81
C GLY A 191 -21.86 10.58 12.07
N HIS A 192 -22.89 10.25 12.87
CA HIS A 192 -23.25 10.94 14.10
C HIS A 192 -22.72 10.21 15.35
N LEU A 193 -22.32 10.94 16.37
CA LEU A 193 -21.96 10.38 17.67
C LEU A 193 -23.23 10.13 18.50
N VAL A 194 -23.43 8.87 18.90
CA VAL A 194 -24.59 8.41 19.66
C VAL A 194 -24.09 7.64 20.90
N PRO A 195 -24.51 8.04 22.10
CA PRO A 195 -24.22 7.28 23.31
C PRO A 195 -24.79 5.87 23.24
N VAL A 196 -24.09 4.90 23.79
CA VAL A 196 -24.57 3.52 23.90
C VAL A 196 -25.59 3.47 25.03
N GLU A 197 -26.83 3.07 24.72
CA GLU A 197 -27.93 3.03 25.68
C GLU A 197 -27.65 2.04 26.83
N GLY A 198 -28.08 2.41 28.03
CA GLY A 198 -27.93 1.58 29.21
C GLY A 198 -26.51 1.46 29.78
N ARG A 199 -25.53 2.16 29.19
CA ARG A 199 -24.13 2.16 29.70
C ARG A 199 -23.89 3.39 30.57
N ALA A 200 -23.21 3.15 31.70
CA ALA A 200 -22.85 4.22 32.66
C ALA A 200 -21.75 5.14 32.11
N VAL A 201 -21.67 6.35 32.69
CA VAL A 201 -20.58 7.30 32.45
C VAL A 201 -19.24 6.68 32.89
N LEU A 202 -18.22 6.75 32.05
CA LEU A 202 -16.90 6.19 32.31
C LEU A 202 -16.16 7.04 33.35
N THR A 203 -15.71 6.41 34.44
CA THR A 203 -14.84 7.02 35.43
C THR A 203 -13.37 6.82 35.06
N PRO A 204 -12.42 7.62 35.63
CA PRO A 204 -11.00 7.40 35.38
C PRO A 204 -10.53 5.97 35.69
N GLN A 205 -11.04 5.38 36.77
CA GLN A 205 -10.67 4.01 37.18
C GLN A 205 -11.16 2.95 36.17
N VAL A 206 -12.42 3.06 35.75
CA VAL A 206 -13.00 2.16 34.73
C VAL A 206 -12.25 2.30 33.40
N MET A 207 -11.99 3.54 32.98
CA MET A 207 -11.27 3.80 31.74
C MET A 207 -9.86 3.21 31.76
N THR A 208 -9.12 3.36 32.86
CA THR A 208 -7.79 2.78 33.03
C THR A 208 -7.84 1.26 32.91
N LYS A 209 -8.78 0.59 33.59
CA LYS A 209 -8.95 -0.86 33.54
C LYS A 209 -9.25 -1.33 32.10
N LEU A 210 -10.22 -0.70 31.41
CA LEU A 210 -10.60 -1.04 30.05
C LEU A 210 -9.44 -0.93 29.06
N VAL A 211 -8.67 0.17 29.14
CA VAL A 211 -7.53 0.40 28.24
C VAL A 211 -6.40 -0.60 28.53
N TYR A 212 -6.06 -0.80 29.79
CA TYR A 212 -4.96 -1.71 30.12
C TYR A 212 -5.32 -3.19 29.90
N ALA A 213 -6.61 -3.57 29.88
CA ALA A 213 -7.05 -4.93 29.59
C ALA A 213 -6.72 -5.39 28.18
N VAL A 214 -6.58 -4.46 27.21
CA VAL A 214 -6.30 -4.77 25.78
C VAL A 214 -4.86 -4.55 25.37
N LEU A 215 -4.02 -4.02 26.27
CA LEU A 215 -2.60 -3.77 26.00
C LEU A 215 -1.73 -4.95 26.45
N SER A 216 -0.85 -5.40 25.58
CA SER A 216 0.30 -6.22 25.98
C SER A 216 1.25 -5.42 26.88
N GLN A 217 2.12 -6.10 27.62
CA GLN A 217 3.10 -5.45 28.48
C GLN A 217 3.98 -4.46 27.70
N LYS A 218 4.48 -4.83 26.53
CA LYS A 218 5.28 -3.96 25.66
C LYS A 218 4.50 -2.71 25.20
N GLN A 219 3.21 -2.87 24.88
CA GLN A 219 2.36 -1.75 24.47
C GLN A 219 2.07 -0.81 25.66
N ARG A 220 1.93 -1.32 26.87
CA ARG A 220 1.78 -0.50 28.09
C ARG A 220 3.02 0.36 28.31
N GLU A 221 4.21 -0.24 28.30
CA GLU A 221 5.48 0.46 28.44
C GLU A 221 5.64 1.59 27.41
N LYS A 222 5.34 1.28 26.14
CA LYS A 222 5.38 2.26 25.04
C LYS A 222 4.35 3.39 25.23
N PHE A 223 3.15 3.06 25.73
CA PHE A 223 2.13 4.05 26.01
C PHE A 223 2.49 4.96 27.20
N GLU A 224 3.04 4.40 28.25
CA GLU A 224 3.49 5.17 29.44
C GLU A 224 4.63 6.12 29.09
N GLU A 225 5.52 5.73 28.15
CA GLU A 225 6.60 6.58 27.65
C GLU A 225 6.10 7.71 26.73
N ASN A 226 5.20 7.39 25.77
CA ASN A 226 4.82 8.32 24.70
C ASN A 226 3.50 9.06 24.97
N LEU A 227 2.69 8.64 25.97
CA LEU A 227 1.38 9.15 26.31
C LEU A 227 0.28 8.95 25.24
N GLU A 228 0.62 8.31 24.14
CA GLU A 228 -0.27 7.94 23.05
C GLU A 228 0.22 6.65 22.39
N LEU A 229 -0.70 5.86 21.86
CA LEU A 229 -0.39 4.60 21.19
C LEU A 229 -1.41 4.27 20.12
N ASP A 230 -0.92 4.02 18.89
CA ASP A 230 -1.68 3.40 17.82
C ASP A 230 -1.34 1.91 17.74
N PHE A 231 -2.36 1.06 17.60
CA PHE A 231 -2.20 -0.39 17.40
C PHE A 231 -3.46 -1.00 16.83
N ALA A 232 -3.38 -2.26 16.40
CA ALA A 232 -4.53 -3.02 15.96
C ALA A 232 -5.00 -3.99 17.04
N TYR A 233 -6.31 -4.05 17.29
CA TYR A 233 -6.95 -4.98 18.22
C TYR A 233 -7.93 -5.89 17.47
N SER A 234 -7.84 -7.20 17.70
CA SER A 234 -8.71 -8.18 17.05
C SER A 234 -9.65 -8.84 18.05
N VAL A 235 -10.95 -8.82 17.75
CA VAL A 235 -11.94 -9.67 18.38
C VAL A 235 -11.97 -10.99 17.59
N PRO A 236 -11.50 -12.12 18.17
CA PRO A 236 -11.28 -13.36 17.42
C PRO A 236 -12.52 -13.80 16.63
N GLY A 237 -12.35 -14.03 15.32
CA GLY A 237 -13.42 -14.49 14.44
C GLY A 237 -14.53 -13.48 14.11
N ARG A 238 -14.48 -12.25 14.66
CA ARG A 238 -15.56 -11.26 14.52
C ARG A 238 -15.10 -9.98 13.84
N ALA A 239 -14.06 -9.31 14.36
CA ALA A 239 -13.63 -8.01 13.87
C ALA A 239 -12.17 -7.68 14.19
N ARG A 240 -11.61 -6.73 13.45
CA ARG A 240 -10.38 -6.03 13.77
C ARG A 240 -10.67 -4.54 13.91
N PHE A 241 -10.00 -3.90 14.86
CA PHE A 241 -10.13 -2.48 15.12
C PHE A 241 -8.76 -1.83 15.07
N ARG A 242 -8.65 -0.67 14.43
CA ARG A 242 -7.56 0.26 14.65
C ARG A 242 -7.86 1.03 15.92
N VAL A 243 -6.95 1.00 16.85
CA VAL A 243 -7.10 1.61 18.18
C VAL A 243 -6.09 2.72 18.33
N ASN A 244 -6.55 3.88 18.75
CA ASN A 244 -5.71 4.95 19.24
C ASN A 244 -6.04 5.22 20.72
N ILE A 245 -5.06 5.07 21.58
CA ILE A 245 -5.16 5.42 23.00
C ILE A 245 -4.33 6.68 23.24
N TYR A 246 -4.87 7.58 24.03
CA TYR A 246 -4.23 8.86 24.33
C TYR A 246 -4.52 9.33 25.76
N LYS A 247 -3.65 10.19 26.29
CA LYS A 247 -3.83 10.86 27.58
C LYS A 247 -4.39 12.26 27.37
N GLN A 248 -5.43 12.62 28.14
CA GLN A 248 -5.98 13.98 28.17
C GLN A 248 -6.38 14.37 29.60
N ARG A 249 -5.98 15.56 30.08
CA ARG A 249 -6.36 16.10 31.41
C ARG A 249 -6.20 15.05 32.49
N ASP A 250 -5.04 14.40 32.54
CA ASP A 250 -4.70 13.31 33.44
C ASP A 250 -5.60 12.06 33.43
N ALA A 251 -6.46 11.95 32.42
CA ALA A 251 -7.30 10.78 32.19
C ALA A 251 -6.96 10.14 30.83
N LEU A 252 -7.38 8.88 30.65
CA LEU A 252 -7.22 8.14 29.41
C LEU A 252 -8.43 8.35 28.48
N GLY A 253 -8.17 8.37 27.19
CA GLY A 253 -9.15 8.28 26.12
C GLY A 253 -8.76 7.17 25.15
N ALA A 254 -9.76 6.59 24.47
CA ALA A 254 -9.52 5.60 23.42
C ALA A 254 -10.54 5.74 22.29
N ALA A 255 -10.06 5.59 21.07
CA ALA A 255 -10.88 5.51 19.87
C ALA A 255 -10.62 4.19 19.13
N PHE A 256 -11.68 3.43 18.87
CA PHE A 256 -11.63 2.17 18.15
C PHE A 256 -12.34 2.36 16.82
N ARG A 257 -11.63 2.22 15.71
CA ARG A 257 -12.19 2.26 14.36
C ARG A 257 -12.32 0.85 13.82
N LEU A 258 -13.54 0.47 13.41
CA LEU A 258 -13.81 -0.81 12.80
C LEU A 258 -13.06 -0.95 11.47
N ILE A 259 -12.29 -2.03 11.33
CA ILE A 259 -11.68 -2.47 10.07
C ILE A 259 -12.59 -3.54 9.46
N PRO A 260 -13.17 -3.31 8.27
CA PRO A 260 -14.05 -4.28 7.63
C PRO A 260 -13.31 -5.59 7.35
N PHE A 261 -13.92 -6.73 7.72
CA PHE A 261 -13.40 -8.06 7.38
C PHE A 261 -13.68 -8.47 5.94
N GLU A 262 -14.73 -7.91 5.37
CA GLU A 262 -15.18 -8.29 4.04
C GLU A 262 -14.56 -7.39 2.98
N ILE A 263 -13.77 -8.01 2.12
CA ILE A 263 -13.22 -7.35 0.93
C ILE A 263 -14.29 -7.44 -0.16
N ARG A 264 -14.85 -6.29 -0.54
CA ARG A 264 -15.79 -6.20 -1.64
C ARG A 264 -15.13 -6.62 -2.95
N ALA A 265 -15.86 -7.32 -3.81
CA ALA A 265 -15.36 -7.64 -5.13
C ALA A 265 -15.11 -6.36 -5.94
N LEU A 266 -14.09 -6.37 -6.78
CA LEU A 266 -13.69 -5.19 -7.55
C LEU A 266 -14.82 -4.69 -8.46
N GLU A 267 -15.61 -5.63 -8.96
CA GLU A 267 -16.77 -5.40 -9.81
C GLU A 267 -17.88 -4.59 -9.11
N ASP A 268 -18.00 -4.77 -7.77
CA ASP A 268 -19.02 -4.10 -6.94
C ASP A 268 -18.61 -2.70 -6.50
N LEU A 269 -17.35 -2.31 -6.69
CA LEU A 269 -16.84 -1.00 -6.31
C LEU A 269 -17.21 0.10 -7.31
N GLY A 270 -17.64 -0.28 -8.52
CA GLY A 270 -17.97 0.66 -9.59
C GLY A 270 -16.76 1.31 -10.24
N VAL A 271 -15.56 0.75 -10.06
CA VAL A 271 -14.35 1.17 -10.78
C VAL A 271 -14.40 0.63 -12.21
N PRO A 272 -13.82 1.34 -13.19
CA PRO A 272 -13.77 0.87 -14.58
C PRO A 272 -13.04 -0.49 -14.71
N PRO A 273 -13.49 -1.36 -15.64
CA PRO A 273 -12.92 -2.70 -15.82
C PRO A 273 -11.41 -2.72 -16.12
N ALA A 274 -10.85 -1.64 -16.65
CA ALA A 274 -9.42 -1.51 -16.91
C ALA A 274 -8.57 -1.70 -15.64
N VAL A 275 -9.11 -1.39 -14.45
CA VAL A 275 -8.42 -1.56 -13.17
C VAL A 275 -8.18 -3.04 -12.87
N ALA A 276 -9.10 -3.93 -13.26
CA ALA A 276 -8.95 -5.38 -13.06
C ALA A 276 -7.73 -5.95 -13.81
N ASN A 277 -7.35 -5.36 -14.94
CA ASN A 277 -6.19 -5.81 -15.71
C ASN A 277 -4.88 -5.68 -14.92
N PHE A 278 -4.81 -4.72 -13.99
CA PHE A 278 -3.61 -4.54 -13.18
C PHE A 278 -3.34 -5.71 -12.22
N ALA A 279 -4.40 -6.41 -11.78
CA ALA A 279 -4.25 -7.61 -10.94
C ALA A 279 -3.56 -8.77 -11.68
N MET A 280 -3.67 -8.80 -13.01
CA MET A 280 -3.20 -9.91 -13.85
C MET A 280 -1.83 -9.65 -14.48
N LEU A 281 -1.22 -8.50 -14.21
CA LEU A 281 0.10 -8.18 -14.73
C LEU A 281 1.16 -9.09 -14.09
N PRO A 282 2.13 -9.58 -14.87
CA PRO A 282 3.20 -10.42 -14.32
C PRO A 282 4.20 -9.61 -13.48
N ARG A 283 4.40 -8.33 -13.81
CA ARG A 283 5.36 -7.43 -13.14
C ARG A 283 5.09 -5.98 -13.49
N GLY A 284 5.73 -5.09 -12.76
CA GLY A 284 5.72 -3.66 -13.00
C GLY A 284 5.17 -2.87 -11.83
N PHE A 285 4.96 -1.58 -12.01
CA PHE A 285 4.59 -0.64 -10.98
C PHE A 285 3.18 -0.09 -11.22
N VAL A 286 2.27 -0.27 -10.28
CA VAL A 286 0.90 0.23 -10.31
C VAL A 286 0.67 1.15 -9.12
N LEU A 287 0.16 2.35 -9.37
CA LEU A 287 -0.09 3.34 -8.33
C LEU A 287 -1.58 3.61 -8.20
N VAL A 288 -2.09 3.59 -6.97
CA VAL A 288 -3.47 4.01 -6.66
C VAL A 288 -3.38 5.26 -5.77
N THR A 289 -3.91 6.37 -6.26
CA THR A 289 -3.72 7.67 -5.64
C THR A 289 -5.02 8.40 -5.36
N GLY A 290 -4.95 9.49 -4.63
CA GLY A 290 -6.09 10.32 -4.27
C GLY A 290 -6.03 10.77 -2.80
N PRO A 291 -6.88 11.71 -2.40
CA PRO A 291 -6.92 12.23 -1.03
C PRO A 291 -7.28 11.15 -0.01
N THR A 292 -7.06 11.45 1.26
CA THR A 292 -7.49 10.56 2.34
C THR A 292 -9.00 10.32 2.28
N GLY A 293 -9.42 9.07 2.43
CA GLY A 293 -10.82 8.68 2.35
C GLY A 293 -11.39 8.56 0.92
N SER A 294 -10.54 8.59 -0.13
CA SER A 294 -10.97 8.39 -1.53
C SER A 294 -11.22 6.92 -1.90
N GLY A 295 -10.96 5.97 -1.00
CA GLY A 295 -11.18 4.54 -1.23
C GLY A 295 -9.99 3.77 -1.81
N LYS A 296 -8.76 4.33 -1.76
CA LYS A 296 -7.53 3.69 -2.26
C LYS A 296 -7.33 2.27 -1.72
N SER A 297 -7.32 2.13 -0.40
CA SER A 297 -7.09 0.84 0.28
C SER A 297 -8.19 -0.17 -0.06
N THR A 298 -9.45 0.27 -0.16
CA THR A 298 -10.57 -0.60 -0.58
C THR A 298 -10.36 -1.12 -2.01
N THR A 299 -9.95 -0.25 -2.93
CA THR A 299 -9.69 -0.65 -4.32
C THR A 299 -8.47 -1.57 -4.41
N LEU A 300 -7.38 -1.24 -3.72
CA LEU A 300 -6.20 -2.10 -3.70
C LEU A 300 -6.49 -3.46 -3.07
N ALA A 301 -7.22 -3.51 -1.95
CA ALA A 301 -7.64 -4.78 -1.35
C ALA A 301 -8.46 -5.61 -2.34
N ALA A 302 -9.37 -4.99 -3.10
CA ALA A 302 -10.15 -5.68 -4.13
C ALA A 302 -9.29 -6.17 -5.31
N VAL A 303 -8.29 -5.39 -5.75
CA VAL A 303 -7.33 -5.79 -6.81
C VAL A 303 -6.46 -6.96 -6.33
N VAL A 304 -5.95 -6.88 -5.10
CA VAL A 304 -5.17 -7.96 -4.47
C VAL A 304 -6.03 -9.21 -4.28
N ASP A 305 -7.29 -9.06 -3.85
CA ASP A 305 -8.21 -10.18 -3.72
C ASP A 305 -8.54 -10.83 -5.08
N LEU A 306 -8.66 -10.05 -6.14
CA LEU A 306 -8.83 -10.55 -7.50
C LEU A 306 -7.63 -11.40 -7.93
N ALA A 307 -6.39 -10.91 -7.71
CA ALA A 307 -5.17 -11.68 -7.95
C ALA A 307 -5.17 -12.96 -7.11
N ASN A 308 -5.48 -12.88 -5.82
CA ASN A 308 -5.54 -14.00 -4.88
C ASN A 308 -6.57 -15.08 -5.28
N ARG A 309 -7.67 -14.69 -5.93
CA ARG A 309 -8.68 -15.63 -6.47
C ARG A 309 -8.26 -16.30 -7.78
N GLN A 310 -7.42 -15.65 -8.59
CA GLN A 310 -7.17 -16.08 -9.96
C GLN A 310 -5.76 -16.61 -10.19
N ARG A 311 -4.74 -16.08 -9.48
CA ARG A 311 -3.31 -16.43 -9.65
C ARG A 311 -2.86 -17.44 -8.59
N GLN A 312 -1.67 -18.00 -8.76
CA GLN A 312 -1.03 -18.95 -7.84
C GLN A 312 0.34 -18.39 -7.43
N ASP A 313 0.33 -17.23 -6.79
CA ASP A 313 1.49 -16.42 -6.50
C ASP A 313 1.68 -16.21 -5.00
N HIS A 314 2.84 -15.68 -4.63
CA HIS A 314 3.12 -15.19 -3.29
C HIS A 314 2.90 -13.68 -3.22
N ILE A 315 1.91 -13.28 -2.43
CA ILE A 315 1.57 -11.87 -2.19
C ILE A 315 2.14 -11.45 -0.85
N MET A 316 2.96 -10.42 -0.86
CA MET A 316 3.50 -9.79 0.34
C MET A 316 2.93 -8.38 0.48
N THR A 317 2.42 -8.02 1.67
CA THR A 317 2.03 -6.64 1.96
C THR A 317 2.87 -6.04 3.08
N VAL A 318 3.09 -4.73 2.99
CA VAL A 318 3.68 -3.91 4.05
C VAL A 318 2.77 -2.72 4.25
N GLU A 319 2.16 -2.60 5.42
CA GLU A 319 1.07 -1.65 5.70
C GLU A 319 1.27 -0.95 7.05
N ASP A 320 0.63 0.21 7.25
CA ASP A 320 0.71 1.03 8.48
C ASP A 320 -0.63 1.74 8.78
N PRO A 321 -1.56 1.04 9.49
CA PRO A 321 -1.64 -0.40 9.76
C PRO A 321 -2.25 -1.22 8.61
N ILE A 322 -2.40 -2.54 8.80
CA ILE A 322 -3.18 -3.42 7.90
C ILE A 322 -4.66 -3.01 7.94
N GLU A 323 -5.20 -2.54 6.78
CA GLU A 323 -6.60 -2.12 6.67
C GLU A 323 -7.57 -3.25 6.27
N PHE A 324 -7.10 -4.27 5.56
CA PHE A 324 -7.91 -5.42 5.15
C PHE A 324 -7.14 -6.72 5.34
N LEU A 325 -7.78 -7.71 5.97
CA LEU A 325 -7.18 -9.03 6.15
C LEU A 325 -7.48 -9.94 4.96
N HIS A 326 -6.45 -10.36 4.27
CA HIS A 326 -6.54 -11.31 3.17
C HIS A 326 -6.38 -12.75 3.67
N ARG A 327 -7.34 -13.61 3.36
CA ARG A 327 -7.18 -15.06 3.56
C ARG A 327 -6.42 -15.64 2.37
N HIS A 328 -5.64 -16.70 2.59
CA HIS A 328 -5.09 -17.49 1.49
C HIS A 328 -6.23 -18.06 0.65
N LYS A 329 -6.18 -17.89 -0.67
CA LYS A 329 -7.11 -18.49 -1.64
C LYS A 329 -6.30 -19.36 -2.60
N LYS A 330 -6.01 -18.87 -3.81
CA LYS A 330 -5.06 -19.53 -4.70
C LYS A 330 -3.63 -19.07 -4.47
N CYS A 331 -3.46 -17.84 -4.01
CA CYS A 331 -2.18 -17.27 -3.62
C CYS A 331 -1.86 -17.55 -2.15
N LEU A 332 -0.57 -17.58 -1.82
CA LEU A 332 -0.10 -17.40 -0.46
C LEU A 332 -0.05 -15.90 -0.16
N VAL A 333 -0.63 -15.44 0.95
CA VAL A 333 -0.65 -14.03 1.32
C VAL A 333 -0.02 -13.84 2.68
N ASN A 334 1.03 -13.04 2.77
CA ASN A 334 1.67 -12.64 4.00
C ASN A 334 1.58 -11.12 4.14
N GLN A 335 0.99 -10.65 5.24
CA GLN A 335 0.81 -9.23 5.54
C GLN A 335 1.67 -8.85 6.72
N ARG A 336 2.39 -7.73 6.60
CA ARG A 336 3.29 -7.23 7.63
C ARG A 336 2.92 -5.79 8.01
N GLU A 337 2.67 -5.57 9.29
CA GLU A 337 2.32 -4.27 9.85
C GLU A 337 3.56 -3.56 10.39
N VAL A 338 3.72 -2.28 10.04
CA VAL A 338 4.79 -1.43 10.57
C VAL A 338 4.53 -1.14 12.05
N GLY A 339 5.55 -1.30 12.87
CA GLY A 339 5.47 -1.13 14.33
C GLY A 339 5.19 -2.42 15.10
N GLU A 340 4.56 -3.43 14.47
CA GLU A 340 4.30 -4.75 15.06
C GLU A 340 5.17 -5.84 14.44
N ASP A 341 5.11 -6.04 13.11
CA ASP A 341 5.81 -7.10 12.39
C ASP A 341 7.12 -6.63 11.77
N THR A 342 7.30 -5.33 11.62
CA THR A 342 8.49 -4.70 11.04
C THR A 342 8.67 -3.27 11.57
N TRP A 343 9.91 -2.78 11.56
CA TRP A 343 10.22 -1.47 12.10
C TRP A 343 9.88 -0.29 11.16
N SER A 344 9.88 -0.51 9.84
CA SER A 344 9.61 0.54 8.86
C SER A 344 9.32 -0.08 7.49
N PHE A 345 8.70 0.70 6.60
CA PHE A 345 8.52 0.32 5.18
C PHE A 345 9.84 -0.04 4.52
N LYS A 346 10.88 0.78 4.67
CA LYS A 346 12.23 0.56 4.16
C LYS A 346 12.81 -0.77 4.61
N ALA A 347 12.77 -1.04 5.93
CA ALA A 347 13.29 -2.28 6.49
C ALA A 347 12.53 -3.50 5.95
N ALA A 348 11.20 -3.42 5.94
CA ALA A 348 10.35 -4.49 5.42
C ALA A 348 10.64 -4.80 3.96
N LEU A 349 10.59 -3.80 3.07
CA LEU A 349 10.77 -3.97 1.62
C LEU A 349 12.15 -4.55 1.27
N LYS A 350 13.22 -4.11 1.97
CA LYS A 350 14.56 -4.68 1.79
C LYS A 350 14.59 -6.19 2.05
N HIS A 351 13.80 -6.67 3.01
CA HIS A 351 13.73 -8.10 3.36
C HIS A 351 12.71 -8.84 2.51
N VAL A 352 11.59 -8.20 2.13
CA VAL A 352 10.55 -8.79 1.27
C VAL A 352 11.14 -9.33 -0.03
N LEU A 353 12.08 -8.61 -0.66
CA LEU A 353 12.78 -9.07 -1.87
C LEU A 353 13.57 -10.38 -1.73
N ARG A 354 13.72 -10.89 -0.49
CA ARG A 354 14.35 -12.20 -0.20
C ARG A 354 13.35 -13.24 0.30
N GLN A 355 12.07 -12.93 0.23
CA GLN A 355 10.98 -13.79 0.70
C GLN A 355 10.18 -14.38 -0.46
N ASP A 356 10.77 -14.42 -1.66
CA ASP A 356 10.18 -14.97 -2.89
C ASP A 356 8.79 -14.39 -3.21
N PRO A 357 8.63 -13.05 -3.26
CA PRO A 357 7.36 -12.44 -3.58
C PRO A 357 7.16 -12.35 -5.10
N ASP A 358 5.96 -12.57 -5.59
CA ASP A 358 5.53 -12.23 -6.95
C ASP A 358 4.82 -10.87 -6.98
N ILE A 359 3.99 -10.64 -5.96
CA ILE A 359 3.20 -9.40 -5.82
C ILE A 359 3.56 -8.74 -4.48
N ILE A 360 3.88 -7.45 -4.53
CA ILE A 360 4.21 -6.65 -3.35
C ILE A 360 3.21 -5.49 -3.25
N LEU A 361 2.48 -5.41 -2.12
CA LEU A 361 1.67 -4.24 -1.79
C LEU A 361 2.41 -3.37 -0.77
N VAL A 362 2.61 -2.08 -1.11
CA VAL A 362 3.14 -1.06 -0.22
C VAL A 362 2.00 -0.13 0.16
N GLY A 363 1.60 -0.15 1.42
CA GLY A 363 0.43 0.60 1.90
C GLY A 363 0.49 2.08 1.55
N GLU A 364 1.62 2.74 1.81
CA GLU A 364 1.86 4.13 1.43
C GLU A 364 3.36 4.43 1.24
N MET A 365 3.68 5.19 0.21
CA MET A 365 5.04 5.65 -0.07
C MET A 365 5.18 7.15 0.30
N ARG A 366 5.88 7.43 1.40
CA ARG A 366 6.07 8.80 1.91
C ARG A 366 7.48 9.34 1.70
N ASP A 367 8.46 8.48 1.66
CA ASP A 367 9.90 8.79 1.68
C ASP A 367 10.63 8.22 0.46
N LEU A 368 11.81 8.81 0.21
CA LEU A 368 12.67 8.46 -0.93
C LEU A 368 13.05 7.00 -0.91
N GLU A 369 13.47 6.50 0.23
CA GLU A 369 14.01 5.14 0.32
C GLU A 369 12.93 4.07 0.05
N THR A 370 11.69 4.30 0.50
CA THR A 370 10.56 3.42 0.21
C THR A 370 10.25 3.40 -1.29
N ILE A 371 10.26 4.59 -1.94
CA ILE A 371 10.02 4.71 -3.39
C ILE A 371 11.14 4.05 -4.19
N GLU A 372 12.40 4.23 -3.81
CA GLU A 372 13.57 3.64 -4.47
C GLU A 372 13.51 2.11 -4.47
N VAL A 373 13.22 1.51 -3.30
CA VAL A 373 13.14 0.04 -3.18
C VAL A 373 11.92 -0.49 -3.94
N ALA A 374 10.77 0.16 -3.87
CA ALA A 374 9.56 -0.22 -4.60
C ALA A 374 9.77 -0.18 -6.12
N LEU A 375 10.41 0.88 -6.62
CA LEU A 375 10.73 1.02 -8.04
C LEU A 375 11.72 -0.05 -8.52
N THR A 376 12.76 -0.32 -7.72
CA THR A 376 13.75 -1.38 -7.98
C THR A 376 13.08 -2.75 -8.03
N ALA A 377 12.17 -3.05 -7.10
CA ALA A 377 11.39 -4.28 -7.08
C ALA A 377 10.57 -4.46 -8.37
N ALA A 378 9.90 -3.39 -8.80
CA ALA A 378 9.11 -3.40 -10.03
C ALA A 378 9.97 -3.61 -11.30
N GLU A 379 11.18 -3.06 -11.32
CA GLU A 379 12.15 -3.23 -12.41
C GLU A 379 12.71 -4.66 -12.47
N THR A 380 12.94 -5.26 -11.31
CA THR A 380 13.57 -6.58 -11.18
C THR A 380 12.61 -7.76 -11.34
N GLY A 381 11.32 -7.50 -11.65
CA GLY A 381 10.41 -8.56 -12.06
C GLY A 381 9.17 -8.76 -11.20
N HIS A 382 9.00 -7.99 -10.12
CA HIS A 382 7.84 -8.10 -9.23
C HIS A 382 6.69 -7.18 -9.68
N LEU A 383 5.45 -7.56 -9.39
CA LEU A 383 4.30 -6.67 -9.49
C LEU A 383 4.18 -5.87 -8.19
N VAL A 384 4.52 -4.59 -8.25
CA VAL A 384 4.45 -3.70 -7.09
C VAL A 384 3.24 -2.79 -7.21
N MET A 385 2.39 -2.81 -6.18
CA MET A 385 1.24 -1.92 -6.03
C MET A 385 1.47 -1.00 -4.83
N ALA A 386 1.22 0.30 -4.98
CA ALA A 386 1.45 1.25 -3.89
C ALA A 386 0.46 2.41 -3.92
N THR A 387 0.37 3.15 -2.79
CA THR A 387 -0.45 4.37 -2.73
C THR A 387 0.38 5.64 -2.59
N LEU A 388 -0.21 6.74 -3.10
CA LEU A 388 0.22 8.12 -2.90
C LEU A 388 -1.01 9.02 -2.67
N HIS A 389 -0.79 10.28 -2.28
CA HIS A 389 -1.87 11.25 -2.00
C HIS A 389 -2.08 12.29 -3.11
N THR A 390 -1.48 12.09 -4.26
CA THR A 390 -1.64 12.97 -5.43
C THR A 390 -3.04 12.85 -6.04
N GLN A 391 -3.50 13.91 -6.71
CA GLN A 391 -4.88 14.00 -7.21
C GLN A 391 -5.03 13.56 -8.67
N ASP A 392 -3.98 13.70 -9.48
CA ASP A 392 -3.96 13.30 -10.88
C ASP A 392 -2.70 12.48 -11.25
N ALA A 393 -2.72 11.86 -12.42
CA ALA A 393 -1.69 10.95 -12.86
C ALA A 393 -0.36 11.66 -13.21
N ALA A 394 -0.41 12.89 -13.72
CA ALA A 394 0.79 13.67 -14.05
C ALA A 394 1.51 14.08 -12.76
N GLN A 395 0.78 14.64 -11.78
CA GLN A 395 1.32 14.93 -10.44
C GLN A 395 1.87 13.68 -9.76
N THR A 396 1.24 12.51 -9.96
CA THR A 396 1.73 11.25 -9.38
C THR A 396 3.11 10.92 -9.91
N ILE A 397 3.31 11.04 -11.22
CA ILE A 397 4.60 10.78 -11.87
C ILE A 397 5.64 11.79 -11.39
N ASP A 398 5.32 13.08 -11.39
CA ASP A 398 6.22 14.13 -10.90
C ASP A 398 6.57 13.90 -9.42
N ARG A 399 5.60 13.56 -8.57
CA ARG A 399 5.84 13.29 -7.14
C ARG A 399 6.82 12.15 -6.91
N VAL A 400 6.73 11.07 -7.69
CA VAL A 400 7.69 9.95 -7.60
C VAL A 400 9.10 10.41 -7.98
N ILE A 401 9.23 11.30 -8.96
CA ILE A 401 10.53 11.78 -9.45
C ILE A 401 11.13 12.83 -8.51
N ASP A 402 10.31 13.77 -8.03
CA ASP A 402 10.76 14.95 -7.29
C ASP A 402 11.25 14.64 -5.87
N VAL A 403 10.94 13.46 -5.35
CA VAL A 403 11.49 12.98 -4.09
C VAL A 403 13.00 12.74 -4.18
N PHE A 404 13.50 12.44 -5.39
CA PHE A 404 14.93 12.18 -5.62
C PHE A 404 15.74 13.45 -5.82
N PRO A 405 17.03 13.45 -5.41
CA PRO A 405 17.93 14.55 -5.69
C PRO A 405 18.01 14.86 -7.20
N PRO A 406 18.19 16.12 -7.60
CA PRO A 406 18.17 16.54 -9.01
C PRO A 406 19.07 15.71 -9.94
N HIS A 407 20.26 15.32 -9.46
CA HIS A 407 21.21 14.53 -10.24
C HIS A 407 20.76 13.09 -10.52
N GLN A 408 19.78 12.56 -9.76
CA GLN A 408 19.22 11.21 -9.95
C GLN A 408 17.93 11.22 -10.75
N GLN A 409 17.21 12.34 -10.83
CA GLN A 409 15.87 12.42 -11.41
C GLN A 409 15.81 11.92 -12.86
N GLN A 410 16.84 12.18 -13.68
CA GLN A 410 16.85 11.70 -15.06
C GLN A 410 16.91 10.16 -15.13
N GLN A 411 17.70 9.54 -14.27
CA GLN A 411 17.76 8.08 -14.19
C GLN A 411 16.41 7.50 -13.69
N VAL A 412 15.82 8.13 -12.66
CA VAL A 412 14.52 7.73 -12.11
C VAL A 412 13.39 7.83 -13.16
N ARG A 413 13.41 8.88 -14.02
CA ARG A 413 12.46 8.96 -15.16
C ARG A 413 12.56 7.76 -16.09
N VAL A 414 13.78 7.32 -16.39
CA VAL A 414 14.00 6.15 -17.26
C VAL A 414 13.50 4.88 -16.59
N GLN A 415 13.82 4.68 -15.31
CA GLN A 415 13.37 3.52 -14.52
C GLN A 415 11.85 3.50 -14.38
N LEU A 416 11.25 4.62 -13.97
CA LEU A 416 9.80 4.74 -13.83
C LEU A 416 9.09 4.50 -15.17
N ALA A 417 9.58 5.07 -16.26
CA ALA A 417 9.03 4.84 -17.60
C ALA A 417 9.14 3.38 -18.02
N GLY A 418 10.15 2.65 -17.57
CA GLY A 418 10.31 1.20 -17.80
C GLY A 418 9.32 0.36 -16.98
N ALA A 419 9.24 0.65 -15.69
CA ALA A 419 8.50 -0.16 -14.72
C ALA A 419 7.00 0.17 -14.64
N LEU A 420 6.58 1.44 -14.81
CA LEU A 420 5.20 1.89 -14.65
C LEU A 420 4.25 1.13 -15.58
N GLN A 421 3.16 0.61 -15.06
CA GLN A 421 2.07 -0.02 -15.81
C GLN A 421 0.81 0.84 -15.82
N GLY A 422 0.50 1.49 -14.70
CA GLY A 422 -0.64 2.38 -14.62
C GLY A 422 -0.73 3.20 -13.35
N VAL A 423 -1.56 4.23 -13.42
CA VAL A 423 -1.94 5.06 -12.27
C VAL A 423 -3.46 5.12 -12.23
N VAL A 424 -4.05 4.91 -11.05
CA VAL A 424 -5.48 5.04 -10.79
C VAL A 424 -5.67 6.13 -9.74
N CYS A 425 -6.12 7.31 -10.16
CA CYS A 425 -6.45 8.37 -9.22
C CYS A 425 -7.94 8.30 -8.87
N GLN A 426 -8.28 8.45 -7.58
CA GLN A 426 -9.64 8.22 -7.09
C GLN A 426 -10.17 9.37 -6.25
N GLN A 427 -11.46 9.63 -6.40
CA GLN A 427 -12.26 10.47 -5.51
C GLN A 427 -13.61 9.81 -5.24
N LEU A 428 -14.18 10.01 -4.05
CA LEU A 428 -15.54 9.60 -3.72
C LEU A 428 -16.49 10.80 -3.80
N VAL A 429 -17.55 10.65 -4.59
CA VAL A 429 -18.59 11.67 -4.81
C VAL A 429 -19.91 11.17 -4.21
N ARG A 430 -20.69 12.05 -3.58
CA ARG A 430 -22.02 11.71 -3.05
C ARG A 430 -22.96 11.34 -4.17
N THR A 431 -23.76 10.30 -3.95
CA THR A 431 -24.85 9.92 -4.87
C THR A 431 -25.99 10.94 -4.84
N VAL A 432 -26.79 10.99 -5.92
CA VAL A 432 -27.95 11.92 -6.04
C VAL A 432 -28.93 11.78 -4.88
N ASP A 433 -29.15 10.56 -4.40
CA ASP A 433 -30.04 10.26 -3.26
C ASP A 433 -29.43 10.64 -1.89
N GLY A 434 -28.18 11.07 -1.86
CA GLY A 434 -27.46 11.46 -0.65
C GLY A 434 -27.13 10.30 0.31
N LYS A 435 -27.54 9.06 0.00
CA LYS A 435 -27.41 7.90 0.89
C LYS A 435 -26.09 7.15 0.75
N GLY A 436 -25.34 7.43 -0.31
CA GLY A 436 -24.11 6.71 -0.59
C GLY A 436 -23.04 7.57 -1.24
N ARG A 437 -21.96 6.90 -1.67
CA ARG A 437 -20.89 7.49 -2.44
C ARG A 437 -20.57 6.59 -3.61
N VAL A 438 -20.18 7.17 -4.74
CA VAL A 438 -19.69 6.49 -5.92
C VAL A 438 -18.26 6.92 -6.19
N VAL A 439 -17.43 6.01 -6.68
CA VAL A 439 -16.05 6.31 -7.04
C VAL A 439 -16.00 7.00 -8.40
N ALA A 440 -15.30 8.14 -8.46
CA ALA A 440 -14.82 8.72 -9.70
C ALA A 440 -13.33 8.43 -9.83
N THR A 441 -12.90 8.05 -11.04
CA THR A 441 -11.51 7.63 -11.28
C THR A 441 -10.92 8.33 -12.48
N GLU A 442 -9.63 8.59 -12.39
CA GLU A 442 -8.77 8.87 -13.52
C GLU A 442 -7.85 7.65 -13.71
N ILE A 443 -7.70 7.16 -14.93
CA ILE A 443 -6.92 5.96 -15.23
C ILE A 443 -5.90 6.27 -16.32
N LEU A 444 -4.63 6.14 -15.98
CA LEU A 444 -3.52 6.16 -16.92
C LEU A 444 -3.01 4.74 -17.12
N VAL A 445 -2.84 4.35 -18.38
CA VAL A 445 -2.15 3.10 -18.78
C VAL A 445 -0.84 3.51 -19.45
N ALA A 446 0.27 2.92 -18.98
CA ALA A 446 1.62 3.28 -19.45
C ALA A 446 1.90 2.73 -20.87
N THR A 447 1.25 3.30 -21.88
CA THR A 447 1.53 3.04 -23.29
C THR A 447 2.93 3.53 -23.67
N PRO A 448 3.49 3.09 -24.83
CA PRO A 448 4.79 3.60 -25.32
C PRO A 448 4.85 5.13 -25.41
N ALA A 449 3.73 5.79 -25.77
CA ALA A 449 3.65 7.25 -25.82
C ALA A 449 3.79 7.87 -24.42
N ILE A 450 3.05 7.36 -23.43
CA ILE A 450 3.15 7.80 -22.02
C ILE A 450 4.58 7.59 -21.49
N ARG A 451 5.14 6.40 -21.70
CA ARG A 451 6.53 6.10 -21.29
C ARG A 451 7.55 7.07 -21.89
N ASN A 452 7.33 7.51 -23.14
CA ASN A 452 8.21 8.49 -23.78
C ASN A 452 8.07 9.87 -23.13
N LEU A 453 6.84 10.33 -22.87
CA LEU A 453 6.58 11.59 -22.18
C LEU A 453 7.25 11.64 -20.79
N ILE A 454 7.21 10.53 -20.05
CA ILE A 454 7.89 10.42 -18.75
C ILE A 454 9.43 10.55 -18.91
N ARG A 455 10.04 9.82 -19.86
CA ARG A 455 11.48 9.88 -20.12
C ARG A 455 11.96 11.28 -20.48
N GLU A 456 11.16 11.99 -21.29
CA GLU A 456 11.48 13.34 -21.77
C GLU A 456 11.12 14.44 -20.75
N GLY A 457 10.51 14.10 -19.61
CA GLY A 457 10.07 15.09 -18.60
C GLY A 457 8.89 15.96 -19.08
N LYS A 458 8.10 15.48 -20.06
CA LYS A 458 6.95 16.19 -20.63
C LYS A 458 5.64 15.77 -19.96
N THR A 459 5.61 15.70 -18.64
CA THR A 459 4.44 15.24 -17.84
C THR A 459 3.20 16.07 -18.08
N HIS A 460 3.34 17.38 -18.38
CA HIS A 460 2.25 18.29 -18.76
C HIS A 460 1.46 17.84 -20.00
N GLN A 461 2.02 16.97 -20.86
CA GLN A 461 1.33 16.44 -22.05
C GLN A 461 0.57 15.15 -21.77
N ILE A 462 0.72 14.57 -20.58
CA ILE A 462 0.08 13.30 -20.20
C ILE A 462 -1.44 13.41 -20.23
N TYR A 463 -2.00 14.50 -19.73
CA TYR A 463 -3.45 14.72 -19.74
C TYR A 463 -4.04 14.60 -21.16
N SER A 464 -3.46 15.29 -22.14
CA SER A 464 -3.91 15.21 -23.54
C SER A 464 -3.74 13.81 -24.14
N ALA A 465 -2.65 13.12 -23.77
CA ALA A 465 -2.44 11.73 -24.22
C ALA A 465 -3.47 10.77 -23.59
N MET A 466 -3.91 11.02 -22.36
CA MET A 466 -4.96 10.24 -21.69
C MET A 466 -6.33 10.48 -22.34
N GLN A 467 -6.69 11.73 -22.68
CA GLN A 467 -7.92 12.04 -23.39
C GLN A 467 -8.07 11.25 -24.70
N ALA A 468 -6.97 11.06 -25.43
CA ALA A 468 -6.91 10.28 -26.66
C ALA A 468 -6.78 8.76 -26.41
N GLY A 469 -6.56 8.34 -25.17
CA GLY A 469 -6.18 6.98 -24.80
C GLY A 469 -7.34 6.03 -24.46
N ALA A 470 -8.58 6.38 -24.74
CA ALA A 470 -9.78 5.58 -24.37
C ALA A 470 -9.71 4.13 -24.87
N LYS A 471 -9.15 3.87 -26.06
CA LYS A 471 -8.95 2.51 -26.61
C LYS A 471 -8.03 1.62 -25.76
N HIS A 472 -7.22 2.21 -24.89
CA HIS A 472 -6.34 1.52 -23.97
C HIS A 472 -6.92 1.43 -22.55
N GLY A 473 -8.18 1.86 -22.35
CA GLY A 473 -8.83 1.91 -21.03
C GLY A 473 -8.44 3.14 -20.19
N MET A 474 -7.80 4.15 -20.81
CA MET A 474 -7.52 5.41 -20.13
C MET A 474 -8.79 6.28 -20.06
N ALA A 475 -8.90 7.03 -18.97
CA ALA A 475 -9.96 8.02 -18.77
C ALA A 475 -9.43 9.14 -17.88
N THR A 476 -9.75 10.39 -18.18
CA THR A 476 -9.50 11.50 -17.26
C THR A 476 -10.57 11.56 -16.18
N MET A 477 -10.28 12.23 -15.07
CA MET A 477 -11.25 12.45 -13.98
C MET A 477 -12.53 13.13 -14.53
N ASP A 478 -12.36 14.14 -15.37
CA ASP A 478 -13.45 14.93 -15.94
C ASP A 478 -14.36 14.09 -16.88
N GLN A 479 -13.75 13.16 -17.66
CA GLN A 479 -14.51 12.22 -18.47
C GLN A 479 -15.37 11.28 -17.62
N HIS A 480 -14.81 10.71 -16.57
CA HIS A 480 -15.56 9.78 -15.72
C HIS A 480 -16.64 10.52 -14.89
N LEU A 481 -16.34 11.70 -14.36
CA LEU A 481 -17.34 12.54 -13.67
C LEU A 481 -18.52 12.89 -14.61
N ALA A 482 -18.24 13.32 -15.85
CA ALA A 482 -19.28 13.60 -16.84
C ALA A 482 -20.13 12.36 -17.17
N GLU A 483 -19.52 11.19 -17.23
CA GLU A 483 -20.23 9.92 -17.42
C GLU A 483 -21.14 9.59 -16.24
N LEU A 484 -20.68 9.78 -15.00
CA LEU A 484 -21.47 9.56 -13.78
C LEU A 484 -22.67 10.53 -13.70
N VAL A 485 -22.49 11.79 -14.11
CA VAL A 485 -23.59 12.76 -14.24
C VAL A 485 -24.61 12.31 -15.29
N LYS A 486 -24.16 11.93 -16.49
CA LYS A 486 -25.02 11.42 -17.57
C LYS A 486 -25.81 10.19 -17.16
N LYS A 487 -25.22 9.31 -16.33
CA LYS A 487 -25.88 8.14 -15.76
C LYS A 487 -26.80 8.45 -14.58
N GLY A 488 -26.91 9.71 -14.18
CA GLY A 488 -27.73 10.14 -13.03
C GLY A 488 -27.25 9.62 -11.68
N LYS A 489 -25.99 9.21 -11.55
CA LYS A 489 -25.42 8.68 -10.30
C LYS A 489 -25.01 9.80 -9.33
N ILE A 490 -24.54 10.94 -9.86
CA ILE A 490 -24.13 12.11 -9.10
C ILE A 490 -24.76 13.38 -9.69
N THR A 491 -24.87 14.43 -8.88
CA THR A 491 -25.33 15.74 -9.37
C THR A 491 -24.21 16.43 -10.15
N TYR A 492 -24.60 17.36 -11.03
CA TYR A 492 -23.65 18.19 -11.77
C TYR A 492 -22.76 19.01 -10.82
N ASP A 493 -23.35 19.63 -9.80
CA ASP A 493 -22.64 20.47 -8.85
C ASP A 493 -21.61 19.67 -8.04
N ALA A 494 -21.99 18.45 -7.58
CA ALA A 494 -21.06 17.56 -6.89
C ALA A 494 -19.90 17.10 -7.79
N ALA A 495 -20.12 16.97 -9.09
CA ALA A 495 -19.07 16.65 -10.06
C ALA A 495 -18.18 17.87 -10.33
N LEU A 496 -18.77 19.07 -10.43
CA LEU A 496 -18.04 20.33 -10.65
C LEU A 496 -17.07 20.63 -9.50
N GLU A 497 -17.43 20.32 -8.26
CA GLU A 497 -16.54 20.45 -7.09
C GLU A 497 -15.29 19.53 -7.16
N LYS A 498 -15.35 18.49 -7.98
CA LYS A 498 -14.32 17.44 -8.05
C LYS A 498 -13.58 17.38 -9.39
N CYS A 499 -14.02 18.11 -10.40
CA CYS A 499 -13.37 18.14 -11.70
C CYS A 499 -12.01 18.87 -11.63
N HIS A 500 -11.11 18.47 -12.53
CA HIS A 500 -9.80 19.08 -12.65
C HIS A 500 -9.79 20.22 -13.68
N HIS A 501 -10.53 20.07 -14.78
CA HIS A 501 -10.63 21.04 -15.87
C HIS A 501 -12.09 21.37 -16.12
N VAL A 502 -12.55 22.51 -15.59
CA VAL A 502 -13.94 22.93 -15.62
C VAL A 502 -14.51 23.01 -17.05
N GLU A 503 -13.76 23.59 -17.98
CA GLU A 503 -14.18 23.75 -19.38
C GLU A 503 -14.37 22.39 -20.07
N ASP A 504 -13.44 21.47 -19.88
CA ASP A 504 -13.54 20.10 -20.41
C ASP A 504 -14.71 19.35 -19.79
N PHE A 505 -14.92 19.45 -18.48
CA PHE A 505 -16.04 18.83 -17.79
C PHE A 505 -17.39 19.39 -18.29
N GLN A 506 -17.51 20.72 -18.46
CA GLN A 506 -18.71 21.37 -18.98
C GLN A 506 -19.04 20.87 -20.38
N ARG A 507 -18.05 20.87 -21.29
CA ARG A 507 -18.18 20.34 -22.64
C ARG A 507 -18.61 18.87 -22.63
N LEU A 508 -17.96 18.04 -21.82
CA LEU A 508 -18.23 16.60 -21.73
C LEU A 508 -19.61 16.32 -21.12
N SER A 509 -20.10 17.13 -20.19
CA SER A 509 -21.41 16.98 -19.56
C SER A 509 -22.58 17.55 -20.40
N GLY A 510 -22.28 18.23 -21.51
CA GLY A 510 -23.29 18.83 -22.39
C GLY A 510 -23.88 20.13 -21.87
N ARG A 511 -23.13 20.87 -21.06
CA ARG A 511 -23.51 22.17 -20.49
C ARG A 511 -22.53 23.30 -20.87
N ALA A 512 -21.78 23.10 -21.97
CA ALA A 512 -20.90 24.12 -22.54
C ALA A 512 -21.69 25.11 -23.42
#